data_1b36c1b421ae9671c65e056e9eaca7f0
#
_entry.id   1b36c1b421ae9671c65e056e9eaca7f0
#
_cell.length_a   1.000
_cell.length_b   1.000
_cell.length_c   1.000
_cell.angle_alpha   90.00
_cell.angle_beta   90.00
_cell.angle_gamma   90.00
#
_symmetry.space_group_name_H-M   'P 1'
#
loop_
_entity.id
_entity.type
_entity.pdbx_description
1 polymer ?
#
loop_
_entity_poly.entity_id
_entity_poly.type
_entity_poly.pdbx_seq_one_letter_code
_entity_poly.pdbx_strand_id
1 'polypeptide(L)'
;MADPKIAERARAEGADQVASAIRHACEHLPAPERASEFGPFFDRFGDARVVLLGEATHGTADFYNARAAITRRLIEDHGFSIVVVEADWPDANRVDRYVRHRGPGAYDEECFARFPTWMWRNEEVREFVEWLRAHNEEIAPNKRVEFRGLDVYSLRGSIAEVLTYLDRVDPEAAKTARKRYGCLSPWQSEPAWYGRAVLHGEHDPCEDAVVAQLSEILAKRLQYSRKDGEDYLDAAQNARIVLAAEQYYRIMYRGSTESWNLRDRHMFNTLQHVMEARGSGAKAIVWAHNSHIGNAAATAMGWQGEFNIGELCKTAYGDEAALIGFGTDRGTVAAADDWNEPMQVMRVLPSRADSYERVFGQTGIARSLTDLRDPRQSEISELLAKPRLERAIGVVYRPDTEFYSHYFEAVLPEQFDAYVWFEETRAVTRSRRCGRMACRRPIRLASDRPPVRGGATSFIAAIQGSSETSFKYSASGQALAVRVCTLPIEPSASANLARLSPFAVSTKETRSF
;
A
#
# COMPACT_ATOMS: atom_id res chain seq x y z
N MET A 1 13.24 43.33 1.91
CA MET A 1 12.17 42.29 1.84
C MET A 1 11.44 42.55 0.55
N ALA A 2 11.31 41.55 -0.33
CA ALA A 2 10.54 41.68 -1.57
C ALA A 2 9.06 41.85 -1.25
N ASP A 3 8.37 42.68 -2.01
CA ASP A 3 6.92 42.91 -1.87
C ASP A 3 6.19 41.57 -2.03
N PRO A 4 5.35 41.15 -1.06
CA PRO A 4 4.61 39.89 -1.15
C PRO A 4 3.80 39.75 -2.43
N LYS A 5 3.24 40.84 -2.97
CA LYS A 5 2.48 40.85 -4.23
C LYS A 5 3.38 40.58 -5.46
N ILE A 6 4.62 41.03 -5.44
CA ILE A 6 5.59 40.76 -6.53
C ILE A 6 5.97 39.26 -6.49
N ALA A 7 6.21 38.72 -5.30
CA ALA A 7 6.52 37.29 -5.15
C ALA A 7 5.35 36.38 -5.55
N GLU A 8 4.11 36.77 -5.22
CA GLU A 8 2.89 36.04 -5.61
C GLU A 8 2.67 36.08 -7.13
N ARG A 9 2.88 37.24 -7.76
CA ARG A 9 2.78 37.39 -9.22
C ARG A 9 3.84 36.58 -9.96
N ALA A 10 5.08 36.58 -9.51
CA ALA A 10 6.16 35.77 -10.10
C ALA A 10 5.91 34.27 -9.96
N ARG A 11 5.28 33.83 -8.85
CA ARG A 11 4.85 32.42 -8.68
C ARG A 11 3.73 32.04 -9.64
N ALA A 12 2.75 32.92 -9.84
CA ALA A 12 1.64 32.70 -10.77
C ALA A 12 2.14 32.63 -12.21
N GLU A 13 3.00 33.55 -12.65
CA GLU A 13 3.60 33.57 -13.99
C GLU A 13 4.44 32.30 -14.23
N GLY A 14 5.21 31.83 -13.22
CA GLY A 14 5.96 30.58 -13.31
C GLY A 14 5.05 29.35 -13.40
N ALA A 15 3.91 29.32 -12.72
CA ALA A 15 2.95 28.23 -12.79
C ALA A 15 2.26 28.17 -14.16
N ASP A 16 1.92 29.31 -14.75
CA ASP A 16 1.32 29.40 -16.09
C ASP A 16 2.29 28.92 -17.18
N GLN A 17 3.59 29.19 -17.04
CA GLN A 17 4.61 28.68 -17.95
C GLN A 17 4.68 27.15 -17.90
N VAL A 18 4.73 26.55 -16.70
CA VAL A 18 4.77 25.10 -16.52
C VAL A 18 3.49 24.45 -17.06
N ALA A 19 2.32 25.01 -16.75
CA ALA A 19 1.04 24.51 -17.28
C ALA A 19 0.99 24.59 -18.82
N SER A 20 1.56 25.62 -19.43
CA SER A 20 1.66 25.75 -20.87
C SER A 20 2.57 24.67 -21.47
N ALA A 21 3.73 24.41 -20.85
CA ALA A 21 4.64 23.35 -21.28
C ALA A 21 3.97 21.96 -21.20
N ILE A 22 3.25 21.68 -20.10
CA ILE A 22 2.49 20.42 -19.95
C ILE A 22 1.45 20.28 -21.08
N ARG A 23 0.69 21.33 -21.41
CA ARG A 23 -0.30 21.30 -22.49
C ARG A 23 0.28 20.90 -23.84
N HIS A 24 1.52 21.30 -24.13
CA HIS A 24 2.17 20.97 -25.40
C HIS A 24 2.80 19.57 -25.40
N ALA A 25 3.22 19.08 -24.24
CA ALA A 25 3.97 17.84 -24.11
C ALA A 25 3.08 16.62 -23.81
N CYS A 26 1.93 16.82 -23.13
CA CYS A 26 1.10 15.71 -22.71
C CYS A 26 0.22 15.16 -23.86
N GLU A 27 -0.11 13.89 -23.75
CA GLU A 27 -1.05 13.21 -24.61
C GLU A 27 -2.44 13.19 -23.95
N HIS A 28 -3.47 13.58 -24.69
CA HIS A 28 -4.86 13.54 -24.20
C HIS A 28 -5.34 12.10 -24.10
N LEU A 29 -5.81 11.70 -22.93
CA LEU A 29 -6.31 10.36 -22.68
C LEU A 29 -7.84 10.28 -22.86
N PRO A 30 -8.37 9.20 -23.49
CA PRO A 30 -9.78 8.87 -23.44
C PRO A 30 -10.23 8.52 -22.02
N ALA A 31 -11.52 8.24 -21.81
CA ALA A 31 -12.00 7.72 -20.53
C ALA A 31 -11.50 6.30 -20.30
N PRO A 32 -11.04 5.93 -19.09
CA PRO A 32 -10.45 4.62 -18.82
C PRO A 32 -11.45 3.46 -18.96
N GLU A 33 -12.75 3.72 -18.88
CA GLU A 33 -13.81 2.74 -19.16
C GLU A 33 -13.78 2.27 -20.62
N ARG A 34 -13.16 3.04 -21.53
CA ARG A 34 -12.87 2.65 -22.92
C ARG A 34 -11.49 2.02 -22.99
N ALA A 35 -11.31 0.88 -22.32
CA ALA A 35 -10.00 0.25 -22.11
C ALA A 35 -9.22 0.00 -23.42
N SER A 36 -9.90 -0.38 -24.52
CA SER A 36 -9.28 -0.60 -25.82
C SER A 36 -8.71 0.66 -26.48
N GLU A 37 -9.22 1.85 -26.09
CA GLU A 37 -8.70 3.14 -26.56
C GLU A 37 -7.66 3.70 -25.60
N PHE A 38 -7.81 3.43 -24.29
CA PHE A 38 -6.94 3.94 -23.22
C PHE A 38 -5.62 3.15 -23.14
N GLY A 39 -5.68 1.83 -23.18
CA GLY A 39 -4.52 0.94 -22.98
C GLY A 39 -3.35 1.19 -23.94
N PRO A 40 -3.56 1.41 -25.26
CA PRO A 40 -2.48 1.61 -26.22
C PRO A 40 -1.50 2.75 -25.90
N PHE A 41 -1.91 3.77 -25.16
CA PHE A 41 -1.01 4.83 -24.71
C PHE A 41 0.13 4.31 -23.82
N PHE A 42 -0.02 3.13 -23.24
CA PHE A 42 0.92 2.50 -22.31
C PHE A 42 1.77 1.38 -22.96
N ASP A 43 1.66 1.13 -24.26
CA ASP A 43 2.48 0.15 -24.98
C ASP A 43 3.98 0.42 -24.86
N ARG A 44 4.36 1.71 -24.69
CA ARG A 44 5.73 2.17 -24.46
C ARG A 44 6.39 1.62 -23.18
N PHE A 45 5.60 1.05 -22.27
CA PHE A 45 6.07 0.38 -21.07
C PHE A 45 6.04 -1.15 -21.18
N GLY A 46 5.64 -1.67 -22.35
CA GLY A 46 5.48 -3.10 -22.60
C GLY A 46 6.76 -3.92 -22.48
N ASP A 47 7.93 -3.32 -22.69
CA ASP A 47 9.23 -4.00 -22.55
C ASP A 47 9.75 -4.06 -21.12
N ALA A 48 9.17 -3.31 -20.18
CA ALA A 48 9.54 -3.35 -18.77
C ALA A 48 9.28 -4.74 -18.16
N ARG A 49 10.08 -5.12 -17.16
CA ARG A 49 9.85 -6.30 -16.32
C ARG A 49 8.84 -6.03 -15.22
N VAL A 50 8.83 -4.81 -14.68
CA VAL A 50 7.92 -4.38 -13.63
C VAL A 50 7.32 -3.04 -14.01
N VAL A 51 5.99 -2.96 -14.07
CA VAL A 51 5.25 -1.70 -14.23
C VAL A 51 4.51 -1.43 -12.93
N LEU A 52 4.82 -0.32 -12.27
CA LEU A 52 4.19 0.10 -11.03
C LEU A 52 3.17 1.20 -11.33
N LEU A 53 1.91 0.94 -11.02
CA LEU A 53 0.78 1.82 -11.25
C LEU A 53 0.28 2.41 -9.94
N GLY A 54 0.37 3.73 -9.82
CA GLY A 54 0.05 4.48 -8.62
C GLY A 54 -1.43 4.81 -8.42
N GLU A 55 -1.67 5.57 -7.41
CA GLU A 55 -2.87 6.34 -7.11
C GLU A 55 -2.52 7.45 -6.10
N ALA A 56 -2.97 8.69 -6.34
CA ALA A 56 -2.80 9.79 -5.38
C ALA A 56 -3.77 9.68 -4.20
N THR A 57 -4.81 8.88 -4.35
CA THR A 57 -5.85 8.67 -3.34
C THR A 57 -6.34 7.22 -3.39
N HIS A 58 -6.42 6.53 -2.26
CA HIS A 58 -7.15 5.29 -2.18
C HIS A 58 -8.66 5.52 -2.43
N GLY A 59 -9.35 4.51 -2.92
CA GLY A 59 -10.81 4.58 -3.09
C GLY A 59 -11.32 5.52 -4.20
N THR A 60 -10.54 5.73 -5.26
CA THR A 60 -10.89 6.55 -6.42
C THR A 60 -11.14 5.69 -7.66
N ALA A 61 -12.39 5.67 -8.17
CA ALA A 61 -12.84 4.82 -9.27
C ALA A 61 -12.02 5.03 -10.55
N ASP A 62 -11.73 6.29 -10.91
CA ASP A 62 -11.02 6.62 -12.13
C ASP A 62 -9.60 6.04 -12.14
N PHE A 63 -8.91 5.98 -10.98
CA PHE A 63 -7.61 5.37 -10.85
C PHE A 63 -7.69 3.83 -10.99
N TYR A 64 -8.69 3.18 -10.37
CA TYR A 64 -8.88 1.74 -10.50
C TYR A 64 -9.20 1.33 -11.94
N ASN A 65 -10.08 2.08 -12.62
CA ASN A 65 -10.42 1.84 -14.02
C ASN A 65 -9.21 2.04 -14.94
N ALA A 66 -8.39 3.07 -14.71
CA ALA A 66 -7.18 3.32 -15.47
C ALA A 66 -6.15 2.19 -15.26
N ARG A 67 -5.88 1.80 -14.01
CA ARG A 67 -5.00 0.67 -13.70
C ARG A 67 -5.50 -0.63 -14.35
N ALA A 68 -6.81 -0.87 -14.30
CA ALA A 68 -7.43 -2.04 -14.96
C ALA A 68 -7.23 -2.01 -16.48
N ALA A 69 -7.46 -0.86 -17.14
CA ALA A 69 -7.29 -0.70 -18.59
C ALA A 69 -5.83 -0.91 -19.02
N ILE A 70 -4.86 -0.32 -18.29
CA ILE A 70 -3.43 -0.50 -18.54
C ILE A 70 -3.04 -1.96 -18.34
N THR A 71 -3.48 -2.57 -17.23
CA THR A 71 -3.14 -3.95 -16.88
C THR A 71 -3.66 -4.94 -17.92
N ARG A 72 -4.90 -4.75 -18.41
CA ARG A 72 -5.46 -5.58 -19.50
C ARG A 72 -4.58 -5.52 -20.74
N ARG A 73 -4.19 -4.31 -21.17
CA ARG A 73 -3.33 -4.11 -22.33
C ARG A 73 -1.96 -4.78 -22.16
N LEU A 74 -1.32 -4.62 -21.02
CA LEU A 74 -0.02 -5.21 -20.74
C LEU A 74 -0.07 -6.75 -20.68
N ILE A 75 -1.17 -7.33 -20.19
CA ILE A 75 -1.39 -8.78 -20.18
C ILE A 75 -1.62 -9.31 -21.60
N GLU A 76 -2.55 -8.70 -22.33
CA GLU A 76 -3.00 -9.19 -23.65
C GLU A 76 -1.91 -9.09 -24.72
N ASP A 77 -1.13 -7.98 -24.72
CA ASP A 77 -0.23 -7.66 -25.82
C ASP A 77 1.25 -7.70 -25.48
N HIS A 78 1.62 -7.62 -24.18
CA HIS A 78 3.03 -7.48 -23.74
C HIS A 78 3.52 -8.60 -22.81
N GLY A 79 2.70 -9.65 -22.60
CA GLY A 79 3.09 -10.86 -21.89
C GLY A 79 3.28 -10.72 -20.38
N PHE A 80 2.67 -9.71 -19.76
CA PHE A 80 2.62 -9.62 -18.30
C PHE A 80 1.74 -10.76 -17.76
N SER A 81 2.20 -11.41 -16.70
CA SER A 81 1.53 -12.61 -16.16
C SER A 81 1.34 -12.58 -14.64
N ILE A 82 1.70 -11.48 -14.00
CA ILE A 82 1.63 -11.30 -12.55
C ILE A 82 1.01 -9.92 -12.28
N VAL A 83 -0.11 -9.90 -11.54
CA VAL A 83 -0.69 -8.70 -10.95
C VAL A 83 -0.51 -8.79 -9.45
N VAL A 84 0.16 -7.82 -8.85
CA VAL A 84 0.34 -7.74 -7.41
C VAL A 84 -0.22 -6.44 -6.88
N VAL A 85 -0.85 -6.49 -5.71
CA VAL A 85 -1.59 -5.35 -5.16
C VAL A 85 -1.20 -5.10 -3.69
N GLU A 86 -1.31 -3.85 -3.25
CA GLU A 86 -1.12 -3.42 -1.86
C GLU A 86 -2.24 -3.96 -0.97
N ALA A 87 -2.27 -5.27 -0.78
CA ALA A 87 -3.29 -5.99 -0.02
C ALA A 87 -2.71 -7.21 0.70
N ASP A 88 -3.45 -7.72 1.67
CA ASP A 88 -3.09 -8.92 2.40
C ASP A 88 -2.99 -10.14 1.47
N TRP A 89 -1.90 -10.89 1.57
CA TRP A 89 -1.65 -12.08 0.76
C TRP A 89 -2.76 -13.15 0.87
N PRO A 90 -3.25 -13.55 2.07
CA PRO A 90 -4.28 -14.59 2.16
C PRO A 90 -5.57 -14.21 1.41
N ASP A 91 -5.98 -12.95 1.48
CA ASP A 91 -7.17 -12.44 0.79
C ASP A 91 -6.95 -12.43 -0.73
N ALA A 92 -5.83 -11.88 -1.19
CA ALA A 92 -5.46 -11.85 -2.60
C ALA A 92 -5.28 -13.28 -3.17
N ASN A 93 -4.77 -14.23 -2.38
CA ASN A 93 -4.64 -15.62 -2.78
C ASN A 93 -6.00 -16.32 -2.99
N ARG A 94 -7.05 -15.94 -2.24
CA ARG A 94 -8.42 -16.40 -2.52
C ARG A 94 -8.89 -15.92 -3.90
N VAL A 95 -8.61 -14.67 -4.25
CA VAL A 95 -8.88 -14.11 -5.57
C VAL A 95 -8.03 -14.81 -6.64
N ASP A 96 -6.74 -15.07 -6.38
CA ASP A 96 -5.86 -15.82 -7.30
C ASP A 96 -6.44 -17.21 -7.65
N ARG A 97 -6.87 -17.96 -6.63
CA ARG A 97 -7.53 -19.26 -6.84
C ARG A 97 -8.78 -19.13 -7.69
N TYR A 98 -9.56 -18.08 -7.49
CA TYR A 98 -10.75 -17.79 -8.28
C TYR A 98 -10.43 -17.48 -9.73
N VAL A 99 -9.55 -16.52 -9.99
CA VAL A 99 -9.21 -16.10 -11.37
C VAL A 99 -8.45 -17.16 -12.15
N ARG A 100 -7.68 -18.01 -11.45
CA ARG A 100 -6.91 -19.11 -12.08
C ARG A 100 -7.67 -20.44 -12.14
N HIS A 101 -8.94 -20.49 -11.74
CA HIS A 101 -9.77 -21.71 -11.73
C HIS A 101 -9.14 -22.86 -10.90
N ARG A 102 -8.56 -22.55 -9.72
CA ARG A 102 -7.86 -23.49 -8.85
C ARG A 102 -8.66 -23.92 -7.62
N GLY A 103 -9.92 -24.24 -7.74
CA GLY A 103 -10.76 -24.73 -6.64
C GLY A 103 -11.91 -23.77 -6.30
N PRO A 104 -12.61 -24.02 -5.18
CA PRO A 104 -13.72 -23.18 -4.77
C PRO A 104 -13.15 -21.82 -4.35
N GLY A 105 -13.25 -20.85 -5.23
CA GLY A 105 -12.92 -19.47 -4.97
C GLY A 105 -14.08 -18.63 -5.43
N ALA A 106 -14.34 -17.55 -4.77
CA ALA A 106 -15.25 -16.51 -5.20
C ALA A 106 -14.66 -15.18 -4.78
N TYR A 107 -14.85 -14.16 -5.57
CA TYR A 107 -14.65 -12.80 -5.11
C TYR A 107 -15.92 -12.39 -4.34
N ASP A 108 -15.91 -12.67 -3.05
CA ASP A 108 -17.07 -12.56 -2.16
C ASP A 108 -16.80 -11.65 -0.95
N GLU A 109 -17.76 -11.61 -0.01
CA GLU A 109 -17.68 -10.79 1.19
C GLU A 109 -16.57 -11.22 2.18
N GLU A 110 -16.00 -12.40 2.01
CA GLU A 110 -14.91 -12.90 2.86
C GLU A 110 -13.54 -12.45 2.36
N CYS A 111 -13.43 -12.03 1.07
CA CYS A 111 -12.20 -11.43 0.55
C CYS A 111 -12.06 -10.00 1.08
N PHE A 112 -10.84 -9.62 1.48
CA PHE A 112 -10.53 -8.28 1.95
C PHE A 112 -11.50 -7.78 3.05
N ALA A 113 -11.79 -8.65 4.02
CA ALA A 113 -12.75 -8.36 5.09
C ALA A 113 -12.19 -7.43 6.18
N ARG A 114 -10.87 -7.23 6.24
CA ARG A 114 -10.22 -6.30 7.14
C ARG A 114 -10.29 -4.86 6.62
N PHE A 115 -10.25 -3.89 7.52
CA PHE A 115 -10.14 -2.47 7.16
C PHE A 115 -8.84 -2.19 6.38
N PRO A 116 -8.90 -1.41 5.29
CA PRO A 116 -10.07 -0.81 4.66
C PRO A 116 -10.72 -1.73 3.63
N THR A 117 -11.96 -2.14 3.87
CA THR A 117 -12.65 -3.11 2.99
C THR A 117 -12.92 -2.58 1.59
N TRP A 118 -13.21 -1.28 1.45
CA TRP A 118 -13.60 -0.65 0.18
C TRP A 118 -12.45 -0.53 -0.82
N MET A 119 -11.21 -0.55 -0.37
CA MET A 119 -10.03 -0.40 -1.22
C MET A 119 -9.94 -1.52 -2.28
N TRP A 120 -10.34 -2.75 -1.90
CA TRP A 120 -10.30 -3.90 -2.79
C TRP A 120 -11.68 -4.57 -3.00
N ARG A 121 -12.71 -4.22 -2.21
CA ARG A 121 -14.09 -4.70 -2.33
C ARG A 121 -15.00 -3.61 -2.92
N ASN A 122 -14.74 -3.24 -4.15
CA ASN A 122 -15.51 -2.27 -4.93
C ASN A 122 -15.89 -2.87 -6.30
N GLU A 123 -16.77 -2.19 -7.03
CA GLU A 123 -17.24 -2.66 -8.34
C GLU A 123 -16.13 -2.63 -9.38
N GLU A 124 -15.26 -1.62 -9.34
CA GLU A 124 -14.17 -1.41 -10.28
C GLU A 124 -13.14 -2.57 -10.22
N VAL A 125 -12.75 -2.98 -9.01
CA VAL A 125 -11.88 -4.16 -8.81
C VAL A 125 -12.61 -5.45 -9.17
N ARG A 126 -13.90 -5.57 -8.85
CA ARG A 126 -14.70 -6.74 -9.22
C ARG A 126 -14.76 -6.94 -10.74
N GLU A 127 -15.00 -5.88 -11.49
CA GLU A 127 -15.02 -5.93 -12.95
C GLU A 127 -13.67 -6.38 -13.53
N PHE A 128 -12.57 -5.91 -12.95
CA PHE A 128 -11.24 -6.37 -13.33
C PHE A 128 -11.01 -7.84 -12.99
N VAL A 129 -11.39 -8.30 -11.79
CA VAL A 129 -11.25 -9.70 -11.34
C VAL A 129 -12.07 -10.65 -12.21
N GLU A 130 -13.32 -10.28 -12.56
CA GLU A 130 -14.17 -11.07 -13.47
C GLU A 130 -13.58 -11.15 -14.89
N TRP A 131 -13.07 -10.02 -15.40
CA TRP A 131 -12.36 -10.03 -16.69
C TRP A 131 -11.12 -10.94 -16.64
N LEU A 132 -10.30 -10.84 -15.57
CA LEU A 132 -9.09 -11.65 -15.43
C LEU A 132 -9.42 -13.15 -15.35
N ARG A 133 -10.52 -13.50 -14.67
CA ARG A 133 -11.03 -14.87 -14.63
C ARG A 133 -11.41 -15.37 -16.02
N ALA A 134 -12.16 -14.58 -16.79
CA ALA A 134 -12.56 -14.93 -18.15
C ALA A 134 -11.34 -15.06 -19.08
N HIS A 135 -10.39 -14.14 -19.00
CA HIS A 135 -9.11 -14.22 -19.72
C HIS A 135 -8.36 -15.54 -19.41
N ASN A 136 -8.25 -15.89 -18.15
CA ASN A 136 -7.55 -17.09 -17.71
C ASN A 136 -8.26 -18.40 -18.09
N GLU A 137 -9.54 -18.39 -18.42
CA GLU A 137 -10.28 -19.58 -18.86
C GLU A 137 -9.69 -20.15 -20.16
N GLU A 138 -9.29 -19.27 -21.06
CA GLU A 138 -8.72 -19.61 -22.37
C GLU A 138 -7.21 -19.92 -22.31
N ILE A 139 -6.56 -19.67 -21.17
CA ILE A 139 -5.11 -19.83 -20.99
C ILE A 139 -4.77 -21.16 -20.33
N ALA A 140 -3.70 -21.81 -20.82
CA ALA A 140 -3.19 -23.05 -20.21
C ALA A 140 -2.89 -22.84 -18.71
N PRO A 141 -3.24 -23.79 -17.82
CA PRO A 141 -3.18 -23.58 -16.37
C PRO A 141 -1.83 -23.05 -15.82
N ASN A 142 -0.71 -23.48 -16.40
CA ASN A 142 0.63 -23.05 -16.02
C ASN A 142 1.03 -21.66 -16.55
N LYS A 143 0.23 -21.07 -17.43
CA LYS A 143 0.45 -19.74 -18.02
C LYS A 143 -0.56 -18.70 -17.54
N ARG A 144 -1.55 -19.10 -16.75
CA ARG A 144 -2.59 -18.21 -16.23
C ARG A 144 -1.98 -17.07 -15.43
N VAL A 145 -2.53 -15.88 -15.61
CA VAL A 145 -2.12 -14.67 -14.89
C VAL A 145 -2.46 -14.79 -13.42
N GLU A 146 -1.51 -14.46 -12.56
CA GLU A 146 -1.64 -14.48 -11.10
C GLU A 146 -2.15 -13.16 -10.56
N PHE A 147 -2.88 -13.24 -9.43
CA PHE A 147 -3.29 -12.09 -8.63
C PHE A 147 -2.82 -12.28 -7.17
N ARG A 148 -1.87 -11.46 -6.70
CA ARG A 148 -1.21 -11.65 -5.41
C ARG A 148 -1.24 -10.39 -4.55
N GLY A 149 -1.20 -10.54 -3.23
CA GLY A 149 -1.05 -9.45 -2.27
C GLY A 149 0.40 -9.25 -1.86
N LEU A 150 0.77 -8.02 -1.51
CA LEU A 150 2.13 -7.67 -1.11
C LEU A 150 2.25 -7.36 0.38
N ASP A 151 1.16 -7.03 1.06
CA ASP A 151 1.18 -6.37 2.37
C ASP A 151 1.51 -7.31 3.54
N VAL A 152 1.91 -6.70 4.65
CA VAL A 152 2.48 -7.34 5.83
C VAL A 152 1.46 -7.61 6.95
N TYR A 153 0.24 -7.04 6.87
CA TYR A 153 -0.62 -6.92 8.05
C TYR A 153 -1.38 -8.20 8.46
N SER A 154 -1.47 -9.21 7.61
CA SER A 154 -2.34 -10.38 7.84
C SER A 154 -1.74 -11.43 8.79
N LEU A 155 -1.44 -11.05 10.04
CA LEU A 155 -0.88 -11.99 11.01
C LEU A 155 -1.78 -13.21 11.23
N ARG A 156 -3.06 -12.98 11.58
CA ARG A 156 -4.01 -14.06 11.88
C ARG A 156 -4.30 -14.94 10.67
N GLY A 157 -4.56 -14.31 9.51
CA GLY A 157 -4.86 -15.02 8.27
C GLY A 157 -3.69 -15.91 7.85
N SER A 158 -2.47 -15.36 7.89
CA SER A 158 -1.27 -16.09 7.49
C SER A 158 -0.94 -17.26 8.44
N ILE A 159 -1.12 -17.10 9.75
CA ILE A 159 -1.01 -18.23 10.70
C ILE A 159 -2.00 -19.35 10.35
N ALA A 160 -3.27 -18.99 10.09
CA ALA A 160 -4.30 -19.95 9.75
C ALA A 160 -3.98 -20.72 8.46
N GLU A 161 -3.50 -20.04 7.41
CA GLU A 161 -3.12 -20.67 6.15
C GLU A 161 -1.92 -21.61 6.31
N VAL A 162 -0.88 -21.23 7.06
CA VAL A 162 0.26 -22.11 7.38
C VAL A 162 -0.21 -23.37 8.10
N LEU A 163 -1.05 -23.24 9.12
CA LEU A 163 -1.56 -24.38 9.90
C LEU A 163 -2.44 -25.30 9.05
N THR A 164 -3.32 -24.73 8.23
CA THR A 164 -4.20 -25.48 7.32
C THR A 164 -3.37 -26.30 6.32
N TYR A 165 -2.34 -25.70 5.75
CA TYR A 165 -1.42 -26.41 4.85
C TYR A 165 -0.71 -27.58 5.56
N LEU A 166 -0.10 -27.31 6.72
CA LEU A 166 0.66 -28.32 7.47
C LEU A 166 -0.24 -29.45 7.99
N ASP A 167 -1.48 -29.18 8.42
CA ASP A 167 -2.43 -30.21 8.83
C ASP A 167 -2.69 -31.25 7.72
N ARG A 168 -2.68 -30.77 6.47
CA ARG A 168 -2.89 -31.64 5.30
C ARG A 168 -1.65 -32.43 4.91
N VAL A 169 -0.46 -31.83 4.98
CA VAL A 169 0.77 -32.43 4.39
C VAL A 169 1.73 -33.01 5.40
N ASP A 170 1.76 -32.51 6.65
CA ASP A 170 2.66 -32.91 7.73
C ASP A 170 2.05 -32.59 9.11
N PRO A 171 1.13 -33.43 9.63
CA PRO A 171 0.43 -33.17 10.89
C PRO A 171 1.35 -33.00 12.11
N GLU A 172 2.53 -33.62 12.13
CA GLU A 172 3.49 -33.46 13.23
C GLU A 172 4.15 -32.06 13.18
N ALA A 173 4.50 -31.59 11.98
CA ALA A 173 4.96 -30.22 11.80
C ALA A 173 3.85 -29.20 12.17
N ALA A 174 2.58 -29.51 11.90
CA ALA A 174 1.45 -28.68 12.31
C ALA A 174 1.34 -28.51 13.83
N LYS A 175 1.56 -29.59 14.60
CA LYS A 175 1.59 -29.52 16.08
C LYS A 175 2.73 -28.61 16.57
N THR A 176 3.90 -28.74 15.97
CA THR A 176 5.06 -27.89 16.27
C THR A 176 4.77 -26.42 15.93
N ALA A 177 4.18 -26.14 14.76
CA ALA A 177 3.82 -24.81 14.33
C ALA A 177 2.81 -24.15 15.27
N ARG A 178 1.78 -24.89 15.73
CA ARG A 178 0.82 -24.38 16.73
C ARG A 178 1.50 -23.98 18.04
N LYS A 179 2.48 -24.77 18.49
CA LYS A 179 3.23 -24.44 19.70
C LYS A 179 4.07 -23.16 19.50
N ARG A 180 4.75 -23.04 18.34
CA ARG A 180 5.59 -21.86 18.03
C ARG A 180 4.75 -20.59 17.85
N TYR A 181 3.63 -20.67 17.14
CA TYR A 181 2.71 -19.53 16.96
C TYR A 181 1.85 -19.24 18.20
N GLY A 182 1.89 -20.11 19.22
CA GLY A 182 1.12 -19.95 20.47
C GLY A 182 1.40 -18.64 21.19
N CYS A 183 2.63 -18.12 21.13
CA CYS A 183 2.99 -16.83 21.70
C CYS A 183 2.25 -15.64 21.05
N LEU A 184 1.86 -15.74 19.79
CA LEU A 184 1.11 -14.74 19.06
C LEU A 184 -0.42 -14.89 19.20
N SER A 185 -0.90 -16.01 19.75
CA SER A 185 -2.34 -16.32 19.84
C SER A 185 -3.17 -15.27 20.57
N PRO A 186 -2.72 -14.66 21.69
CA PRO A 186 -3.47 -13.62 22.39
C PRO A 186 -3.69 -12.34 21.57
N TRP A 187 -2.84 -12.09 20.57
CA TRP A 187 -2.74 -10.82 19.83
C TRP A 187 -3.37 -10.87 18.43
N GLN A 188 -3.88 -12.03 17.99
CA GLN A 188 -4.36 -12.23 16.61
C GLN A 188 -5.56 -11.35 16.22
N SER A 189 -6.39 -10.93 17.17
CA SER A 189 -7.50 -10.02 16.92
C SER A 189 -7.05 -8.54 16.83
N GLU A 190 -6.06 -8.17 17.64
CA GLU A 190 -5.54 -6.82 17.76
C GLU A 190 -4.01 -6.84 17.83
N PRO A 191 -3.31 -7.08 16.71
CA PRO A 191 -1.85 -7.26 16.72
C PRO A 191 -1.05 -6.06 17.21
N ALA A 192 -1.61 -4.86 17.12
CA ALA A 192 -0.98 -3.65 17.66
C ALA A 192 -0.72 -3.72 19.17
N TRP A 193 -1.57 -4.43 19.93
CA TRP A 193 -1.35 -4.63 21.38
C TRP A 193 -0.12 -5.48 21.68
N TYR A 194 0.26 -6.41 20.80
CA TYR A 194 1.51 -7.16 20.91
C TYR A 194 2.72 -6.22 20.96
N GLY A 195 2.80 -5.28 20.03
CA GLY A 195 3.90 -4.32 20.00
C GLY A 195 3.99 -3.48 21.29
N ARG A 196 2.85 -3.07 21.85
CA ARG A 196 2.81 -2.34 23.13
C ARG A 196 3.28 -3.20 24.30
N ALA A 197 2.81 -4.45 24.39
CA ALA A 197 3.19 -5.37 25.45
C ALA A 197 4.71 -5.66 25.44
N VAL A 198 5.29 -5.86 24.25
CA VAL A 198 6.74 -6.05 24.11
C VAL A 198 7.50 -4.77 24.43
N LEU A 199 7.03 -3.60 23.99
CA LEU A 199 7.67 -2.31 24.25
C LEU A 199 7.76 -2.01 25.76
N HIS A 200 6.73 -2.39 26.53
CA HIS A 200 6.66 -2.19 27.98
C HIS A 200 7.30 -3.33 28.79
N GLY A 201 7.82 -4.38 28.13
CA GLY A 201 8.42 -5.53 28.80
C GLY A 201 7.40 -6.45 29.49
N GLU A 202 6.13 -6.36 29.09
CA GLU A 202 5.04 -7.22 29.59
C GLU A 202 4.98 -8.58 28.88
N HIS A 203 5.64 -8.69 27.73
CA HIS A 203 5.73 -9.91 26.92
C HIS A 203 7.07 -10.00 26.20
N ASP A 204 7.64 -11.19 26.13
CA ASP A 204 8.86 -11.45 25.35
C ASP A 204 8.54 -11.46 23.83
N PRO A 205 9.49 -11.04 22.97
CA PRO A 205 9.33 -11.16 21.53
C PRO A 205 9.10 -12.60 21.08
N CYS A 206 8.19 -12.79 20.12
CA CYS A 206 7.93 -14.11 19.51
C CYS A 206 8.89 -14.43 18.35
N GLU A 207 9.86 -13.59 18.06
CA GLU A 207 10.74 -13.63 16.89
C GLU A 207 11.41 -15.00 16.70
N ASP A 208 12.07 -15.53 17.73
CA ASP A 208 12.78 -16.83 17.63
C ASP A 208 11.86 -17.97 17.23
N ALA A 209 10.63 -17.99 17.75
CA ALA A 209 9.64 -19.02 17.45
C ALA A 209 9.15 -18.92 16.00
N VAL A 210 8.91 -17.71 15.48
CA VAL A 210 8.45 -17.52 14.09
C VAL A 210 9.58 -17.72 13.08
N VAL A 211 10.81 -17.32 13.40
CA VAL A 211 12.01 -17.61 12.58
C VAL A 211 12.25 -19.12 12.48
N ALA A 212 12.17 -19.85 13.59
CA ALA A 212 12.32 -21.30 13.60
C ALA A 212 11.22 -21.98 12.75
N GLN A 213 9.97 -21.48 12.80
CA GLN A 213 8.88 -22.03 11.99
C GLN A 213 9.10 -21.80 10.50
N LEU A 214 9.49 -20.60 10.08
CA LEU A 214 9.80 -20.30 8.69
C LEU A 214 10.96 -21.15 8.19
N SER A 215 12.04 -21.25 8.97
CA SER A 215 13.23 -22.04 8.64
C SER A 215 12.90 -23.51 8.41
N GLU A 216 12.03 -24.10 9.22
CA GLU A 216 11.59 -25.50 9.05
C GLU A 216 10.79 -25.71 7.76
N ILE A 217 9.87 -24.79 7.43
CA ILE A 217 9.09 -24.86 6.19
C ILE A 217 10.02 -24.78 4.97
N LEU A 218 10.98 -23.86 4.99
CA LEU A 218 11.95 -23.69 3.90
C LEU A 218 12.90 -24.88 3.77
N ALA A 219 13.37 -25.47 4.89
CA ALA A 219 14.21 -26.66 4.88
C ALA A 219 13.51 -27.87 4.25
N LYS A 220 12.19 -27.99 4.40
CA LYS A 220 11.38 -29.05 3.79
C LYS A 220 10.91 -28.75 2.35
N ARG A 221 11.44 -27.70 1.70
CA ARG A 221 11.04 -27.23 0.36
C ARG A 221 10.93 -28.37 -0.66
N LEU A 222 11.97 -29.19 -0.82
CA LEU A 222 11.97 -30.27 -1.81
C LEU A 222 10.94 -31.37 -1.50
N GLN A 223 10.67 -31.63 -0.23
CA GLN A 223 9.68 -32.61 0.20
C GLN A 223 8.26 -32.12 -0.08
N TYR A 224 7.97 -30.84 0.26
CA TYR A 224 6.64 -30.27 0.15
C TYR A 224 6.29 -29.89 -1.30
N SER A 225 7.20 -29.30 -2.06
CA SER A 225 6.96 -28.93 -3.45
C SER A 225 6.70 -30.12 -4.39
N ARG A 226 7.20 -31.32 -4.06
CA ARG A 226 6.86 -32.55 -4.79
C ARG A 226 5.42 -33.01 -4.56
N LYS A 227 4.81 -32.65 -3.43
CA LYS A 227 3.42 -32.98 -3.12
C LYS A 227 2.46 -32.01 -3.78
N ASP A 228 2.76 -30.70 -3.63
CA ASP A 228 1.93 -29.61 -4.13
C ASP A 228 2.75 -28.32 -4.15
N GLY A 229 3.34 -28.01 -5.31
CA GLY A 229 4.30 -26.93 -5.43
C GLY A 229 3.72 -25.54 -5.18
N GLU A 230 2.47 -25.28 -5.64
CA GLU A 230 1.85 -23.96 -5.48
C GLU A 230 1.31 -23.74 -4.07
N ASP A 231 0.68 -24.74 -3.46
CA ASP A 231 0.21 -24.64 -2.07
C ASP A 231 1.40 -24.53 -1.10
N TYR A 232 2.55 -25.15 -1.45
CA TYR A 232 3.79 -24.94 -0.71
C TYR A 232 4.27 -23.47 -0.80
N LEU A 233 4.26 -22.87 -2.00
CA LEU A 233 4.65 -21.47 -2.18
C LEU A 233 3.75 -20.54 -1.36
N ASP A 234 2.45 -20.79 -1.36
CA ASP A 234 1.49 -20.04 -0.55
C ASP A 234 1.78 -20.19 0.96
N ALA A 235 2.03 -21.40 1.44
CA ALA A 235 2.35 -21.64 2.86
C ALA A 235 3.69 -21.00 3.27
N ALA A 236 4.71 -21.07 2.42
CA ALA A 236 6.01 -20.45 2.66
C ALA A 236 5.91 -18.92 2.68
N GLN A 237 5.10 -18.33 1.79
CA GLN A 237 4.87 -16.89 1.79
C GLN A 237 4.09 -16.44 3.03
N ASN A 238 3.05 -17.18 3.42
CA ASN A 238 2.32 -16.91 4.67
C ASN A 238 3.24 -16.99 5.90
N ALA A 239 4.19 -17.94 5.95
CA ALA A 239 5.16 -17.99 7.04
C ALA A 239 6.13 -16.80 7.05
N ARG A 240 6.52 -16.26 5.86
CA ARG A 240 7.29 -15.01 5.77
C ARG A 240 6.49 -13.81 6.25
N ILE A 241 5.18 -13.77 5.95
CA ILE A 241 4.30 -12.71 6.43
C ILE A 241 4.17 -12.77 7.96
N VAL A 242 4.04 -13.96 8.57
CA VAL A 242 4.00 -14.07 10.03
C VAL A 242 5.25 -13.48 10.66
N LEU A 243 6.43 -13.74 10.09
CA LEU A 243 7.69 -13.16 10.56
C LEU A 243 7.72 -11.63 10.38
N ALA A 244 7.40 -11.15 9.19
CA ALA A 244 7.42 -9.73 8.89
C ALA A 244 6.35 -8.95 9.71
N ALA A 245 5.17 -9.53 9.91
CA ALA A 245 4.11 -8.96 10.73
C ALA A 245 4.51 -8.90 12.22
N GLU A 246 5.15 -9.95 12.75
CA GLU A 246 5.70 -9.93 14.11
C GLU A 246 6.68 -8.76 14.28
N GLN A 247 7.64 -8.64 13.38
CA GLN A 247 8.62 -7.56 13.41
C GLN A 247 7.96 -6.19 13.26
N TYR A 248 7.02 -6.04 12.32
CA TYR A 248 6.29 -4.79 12.08
C TYR A 248 5.54 -4.33 13.33
N TYR A 249 4.70 -5.19 13.92
CA TYR A 249 3.91 -4.83 15.11
C TYR A 249 4.80 -4.56 16.31
N ARG A 250 5.92 -5.26 16.46
CA ARG A 250 6.89 -5.06 17.53
C ARG A 250 7.60 -3.70 17.47
N ILE A 251 7.85 -3.18 16.26
CA ILE A 251 8.60 -1.93 16.09
C ILE A 251 7.72 -0.71 15.80
N MET A 252 6.44 -0.87 15.44
CA MET A 252 5.57 0.23 15.00
C MET A 252 5.45 1.40 15.99
N TYR A 253 5.71 1.17 17.26
CA TYR A 253 5.71 2.21 18.29
C TYR A 253 7.10 2.80 18.58
N ARG A 254 8.16 2.29 17.96
CA ARG A 254 9.54 2.80 18.14
C ARG A 254 9.89 3.92 17.18
N GLY A 255 9.41 3.84 15.94
CA GLY A 255 9.63 4.84 14.92
C GLY A 255 8.82 4.57 13.66
N SER A 256 8.34 5.65 12.99
CA SER A 256 7.59 5.54 11.76
C SER A 256 8.46 5.05 10.60
N THR A 257 9.67 5.60 10.46
CA THR A 257 10.61 5.26 9.39
C THR A 257 10.99 3.78 9.40
N GLU A 258 11.30 3.21 10.58
CA GLU A 258 11.66 1.78 10.67
C GLU A 258 10.51 0.87 10.26
N SER A 259 9.28 1.15 10.72
CA SER A 259 8.11 0.35 10.39
C SER A 259 7.69 0.52 8.93
N TRP A 260 7.81 1.72 8.36
CA TRP A 260 7.62 1.98 6.94
C TRP A 260 8.60 1.17 6.09
N ASN A 261 9.88 1.31 6.37
CA ASN A 261 10.94 0.62 5.63
C ASN A 261 10.81 -0.91 5.70
N LEU A 262 10.39 -1.46 6.84
CA LEU A 262 10.13 -2.89 6.97
C LEU A 262 8.96 -3.33 6.08
N ARG A 263 7.84 -2.57 6.05
CA ARG A 263 6.67 -2.86 5.23
C ARG A 263 7.03 -2.86 3.74
N ASP A 264 7.66 -1.81 3.26
CA ASP A 264 8.03 -1.68 1.86
C ASP A 264 9.10 -2.68 1.43
N ARG A 265 10.07 -2.99 2.30
CA ARG A 265 11.01 -4.10 2.08
C ARG A 265 10.30 -5.44 1.96
N HIS A 266 9.30 -5.70 2.79
CA HIS A 266 8.49 -6.91 2.71
C HIS A 266 7.72 -6.97 1.38
N MET A 267 7.09 -5.88 0.95
CA MET A 267 6.37 -5.81 -0.33
C MET A 267 7.31 -6.09 -1.50
N PHE A 268 8.49 -5.49 -1.51
CA PHE A 268 9.50 -5.73 -2.55
C PHE A 268 9.99 -7.19 -2.57
N ASN A 269 10.33 -7.74 -1.41
CA ASN A 269 10.77 -9.14 -1.31
C ASN A 269 9.66 -10.10 -1.76
N THR A 270 8.40 -9.80 -1.45
CA THR A 270 7.25 -10.60 -1.91
C THR A 270 7.13 -10.56 -3.43
N LEU A 271 7.24 -9.38 -4.06
CA LEU A 271 7.27 -9.22 -5.51
C LEU A 271 8.39 -10.08 -6.12
N GLN A 272 9.62 -10.00 -5.58
CA GLN A 272 10.76 -10.80 -6.06
C GLN A 272 10.47 -12.30 -5.97
N HIS A 273 9.96 -12.80 -4.84
CA HIS A 273 9.64 -14.22 -4.68
C HIS A 273 8.58 -14.72 -5.68
N VAL A 274 7.56 -13.90 -5.98
CA VAL A 274 6.54 -14.26 -6.97
C VAL A 274 7.15 -14.31 -8.37
N MET A 275 7.95 -13.32 -8.74
CA MET A 275 8.63 -13.28 -10.05
C MET A 275 9.62 -14.44 -10.22
N GLU A 276 10.42 -14.75 -9.19
CA GLU A 276 11.35 -15.88 -9.19
C GLU A 276 10.63 -17.23 -9.35
N ALA A 277 9.48 -17.40 -8.70
CA ALA A 277 8.69 -18.63 -8.82
C ALA A 277 8.15 -18.84 -10.23
N ARG A 278 7.90 -17.76 -10.97
CA ARG A 278 7.45 -17.76 -12.38
C ARG A 278 8.60 -17.92 -13.37
N GLY A 279 9.83 -17.63 -12.97
CA GLY A 279 11.04 -17.76 -13.78
C GLY A 279 11.58 -16.43 -14.32
N SER A 280 12.72 -16.49 -15.00
CA SER A 280 13.51 -15.32 -15.41
C SER A 280 12.79 -14.39 -16.40
N GLY A 281 11.82 -14.88 -17.15
CA GLY A 281 11.03 -14.09 -18.10
C GLY A 281 9.75 -13.48 -17.51
N ALA A 282 9.55 -13.59 -16.19
CA ALA A 282 8.34 -13.06 -15.55
C ALA A 282 8.25 -11.54 -15.64
N LYS A 283 7.04 -11.05 -15.97
CA LYS A 283 6.70 -9.63 -15.97
C LYS A 283 5.55 -9.38 -15.00
N ALA A 284 5.68 -8.33 -14.16
CA ALA A 284 4.73 -8.02 -13.10
C ALA A 284 4.18 -6.60 -13.20
N ILE A 285 2.92 -6.45 -12.82
CA ILE A 285 2.25 -5.16 -12.64
C ILE A 285 1.94 -5.00 -11.15
N VAL A 286 2.31 -3.86 -10.59
CA VAL A 286 2.10 -3.51 -9.17
C VAL A 286 1.02 -2.43 -9.08
N TRP A 287 0.00 -2.63 -8.24
CA TRP A 287 -0.98 -1.60 -7.88
C TRP A 287 -0.79 -1.22 -6.42
N ALA A 288 -0.32 -0.01 -6.18
CA ALA A 288 -0.20 0.53 -4.84
C ALA A 288 -0.31 2.06 -4.87
N HIS A 289 -0.35 2.69 -3.71
CA HIS A 289 -0.37 4.14 -3.60
C HIS A 289 0.88 4.80 -4.21
N ASN A 290 0.78 6.05 -4.68
CA ASN A 290 1.92 6.82 -5.20
C ASN A 290 3.11 6.83 -4.23
N SER A 291 2.85 6.94 -2.92
CA SER A 291 3.88 6.93 -1.88
C SER A 291 4.67 5.63 -1.78
N HIS A 292 4.13 4.52 -2.30
CA HIS A 292 4.81 3.23 -2.38
C HIS A 292 5.50 3.01 -3.72
N ILE A 293 4.86 3.42 -4.84
CA ILE A 293 5.36 3.08 -6.17
C ILE A 293 6.29 4.12 -6.79
N GLY A 294 6.26 5.37 -6.34
CA GLY A 294 7.20 6.39 -6.79
C GLY A 294 8.60 6.14 -6.22
N ASN A 295 9.64 6.72 -6.80
CA ASN A 295 10.99 6.68 -6.24
C ASN A 295 11.07 7.55 -4.99
N ALA A 296 11.14 6.95 -3.81
CA ALA A 296 11.16 7.67 -2.53
C ALA A 296 12.35 8.62 -2.39
N ALA A 297 13.51 8.29 -3.00
CA ALA A 297 14.70 9.14 -2.97
C ALA A 297 14.45 10.56 -3.54
N ALA A 298 13.43 10.71 -4.41
CA ALA A 298 13.01 11.98 -4.98
C ALA A 298 11.94 12.73 -4.14
N THR A 299 11.68 12.31 -2.92
CA THR A 299 10.59 12.83 -2.07
C THR A 299 11.05 13.15 -0.65
N ALA A 300 10.25 13.94 0.07
CA ALA A 300 10.48 14.24 1.48
C ALA A 300 10.58 12.98 2.35
N MET A 301 9.96 11.87 1.94
CA MET A 301 10.06 10.58 2.64
C MET A 301 11.49 10.04 2.57
N GLY A 302 12.08 9.98 1.37
CA GLY A 302 13.48 9.53 1.19
C GLY A 302 14.49 10.47 1.84
N TRP A 303 14.25 11.77 1.80
CA TRP A 303 15.12 12.76 2.48
C TRP A 303 15.13 12.59 4.01
N GLN A 304 14.11 11.93 4.57
CA GLN A 304 14.01 11.58 6.00
C GLN A 304 14.44 10.13 6.30
N GLY A 305 14.95 9.40 5.30
CA GLY A 305 15.47 8.04 5.46
C GLY A 305 14.45 6.93 5.22
N GLU A 306 13.26 7.25 4.70
CA GLU A 306 12.28 6.24 4.26
C GLU A 306 12.60 5.84 2.80
N PHE A 307 12.45 4.57 2.50
CA PHE A 307 12.43 4.05 1.13
C PHE A 307 11.12 3.34 0.86
N ASN A 308 10.85 3.02 -0.40
CA ASN A 308 9.63 2.33 -0.79
C ASN A 308 9.87 1.28 -1.88
N ILE A 309 8.83 0.53 -2.26
CA ILE A 309 8.93 -0.50 -3.30
C ILE A 309 9.33 0.08 -4.67
N GLY A 310 8.94 1.32 -5.00
CA GLY A 310 9.33 2.01 -6.24
C GLY A 310 10.83 2.24 -6.32
N GLU A 311 11.45 2.81 -5.28
CA GLU A 311 12.90 2.99 -5.19
C GLU A 311 13.65 1.65 -5.25
N LEU A 312 13.14 0.64 -4.54
CA LEU A 312 13.75 -0.69 -4.54
C LEU A 312 13.65 -1.37 -5.92
N CYS A 313 12.55 -1.18 -6.65
CA CYS A 313 12.41 -1.67 -8.02
C CYS A 313 13.36 -0.93 -8.98
N LYS A 314 13.48 0.40 -8.89
CA LYS A 314 14.46 1.15 -9.69
C LYS A 314 15.89 0.71 -9.41
N THR A 315 16.23 0.49 -8.16
CA THR A 315 17.56 -0.01 -7.77
C THR A 315 17.84 -1.41 -8.33
N ALA A 316 16.84 -2.31 -8.32
CA ALA A 316 17.03 -3.71 -8.72
C ALA A 316 16.91 -3.93 -10.24
N TYR A 317 16.06 -3.18 -10.93
CA TYR A 317 15.71 -3.40 -12.33
C TYR A 317 16.09 -2.25 -13.26
N GLY A 318 16.52 -1.09 -12.73
CA GLY A 318 16.91 0.06 -13.54
C GLY A 318 15.80 0.51 -14.49
N ASP A 319 16.10 0.59 -15.79
CA ASP A 319 15.16 0.98 -16.84
C ASP A 319 14.09 -0.08 -17.15
N GLU A 320 14.26 -1.32 -16.66
CA GLU A 320 13.23 -2.37 -16.75
C GLU A 320 12.12 -2.20 -15.68
N ALA A 321 12.21 -1.19 -14.78
CA ALA A 321 11.15 -0.77 -13.89
C ALA A 321 10.53 0.53 -14.39
N ALA A 322 9.22 0.54 -14.64
CA ALA A 322 8.47 1.74 -15.02
C ALA A 322 7.53 2.16 -13.89
N LEU A 323 7.71 3.38 -13.38
CA LEU A 323 6.94 3.98 -12.30
C LEU A 323 5.96 5.00 -12.86
N ILE A 324 4.66 4.74 -12.74
CA ILE A 324 3.60 5.59 -13.31
C ILE A 324 2.74 6.16 -12.18
N GLY A 325 2.93 7.45 -11.90
CA GLY A 325 2.16 8.19 -10.90
C GLY A 325 0.80 8.64 -11.41
N PHE A 326 -0.15 8.88 -10.50
CA PHE A 326 -1.50 9.35 -10.81
C PHE A 326 -1.86 10.54 -9.96
N GLY A 327 -2.52 11.54 -10.53
CA GLY A 327 -2.95 12.73 -9.80
C GLY A 327 -4.34 13.23 -10.17
N THR A 328 -4.91 14.04 -9.26
CA THR A 328 -6.21 14.70 -9.46
C THR A 328 -6.29 16.04 -8.75
N ASP A 329 -7.04 17.01 -9.36
CA ASP A 329 -7.28 18.31 -8.72
C ASP A 329 -8.40 18.23 -7.68
N ARG A 330 -9.53 17.62 -8.02
CA ARG A 330 -10.76 17.62 -7.23
C ARG A 330 -11.63 16.39 -7.52
N GLY A 331 -12.73 16.29 -6.82
CA GLY A 331 -13.73 15.25 -7.06
C GLY A 331 -14.24 14.64 -5.76
N THR A 332 -14.38 13.33 -5.75
CA THR A 332 -14.77 12.56 -4.57
C THR A 332 -13.89 11.34 -4.37
N VAL A 333 -13.71 10.92 -3.14
CA VAL A 333 -12.94 9.74 -2.73
C VAL A 333 -13.72 8.94 -1.69
N ALA A 334 -13.61 7.62 -1.73
CA ALA A 334 -14.05 6.76 -0.64
C ALA A 334 -12.93 6.68 0.41
N ALA A 335 -13.19 7.16 1.61
CA ALA A 335 -12.24 7.17 2.72
C ALA A 335 -12.97 7.06 4.06
N ALA A 336 -12.24 6.97 5.17
CA ALA A 336 -12.78 7.05 6.52
C ALA A 336 -12.29 8.30 7.24
N ASP A 337 -13.03 8.76 8.26
CA ASP A 337 -12.60 9.90 9.12
C ASP A 337 -11.45 9.50 10.04
N ASP A 338 -11.40 8.22 10.46
CA ASP A 338 -10.36 7.65 11.30
C ASP A 338 -10.15 6.17 11.01
N TRP A 339 -9.11 5.59 11.62
CA TRP A 339 -8.78 4.17 11.46
C TRP A 339 -9.90 3.27 12.02
N ASN A 340 -10.29 2.25 11.24
CA ASN A 340 -11.40 1.33 11.51
C ASN A 340 -12.81 1.94 11.46
N GLU A 341 -12.96 3.22 11.09
CA GLU A 341 -14.25 3.84 10.89
C GLU A 341 -14.90 3.44 9.55
N PRO A 342 -16.23 3.57 9.43
CA PRO A 342 -16.95 3.27 8.19
C PRO A 342 -16.50 4.13 7.01
N MET A 343 -16.53 3.53 5.82
CA MET A 343 -16.33 4.23 4.55
C MET A 343 -17.38 5.34 4.34
N GLN A 344 -16.90 6.50 3.96
CA GLN A 344 -17.72 7.64 3.50
C GLN A 344 -17.25 8.06 2.09
N VAL A 345 -18.16 8.68 1.33
CA VAL A 345 -17.79 9.38 0.09
C VAL A 345 -17.53 10.83 0.47
N MET A 346 -16.27 11.23 0.40
CA MET A 346 -15.82 12.55 0.81
C MET A 346 -15.45 13.38 -0.42
N ARG A 347 -15.64 14.70 -0.31
CA ARG A 347 -15.22 15.64 -1.35
C ARG A 347 -13.72 15.89 -1.23
N VAL A 348 -12.98 15.66 -2.30
CA VAL A 348 -11.58 16.08 -2.44
C VAL A 348 -11.56 17.59 -2.67
N LEU A 349 -10.85 18.32 -1.83
CA LEU A 349 -10.72 19.77 -1.94
C LEU A 349 -9.92 20.15 -3.19
N PRO A 350 -10.16 21.34 -3.78
CA PRO A 350 -9.27 21.85 -4.82
C PRO A 350 -7.82 21.88 -4.35
N SER A 351 -6.91 21.47 -5.24
CA SER A 351 -5.50 21.30 -4.90
C SER A 351 -4.84 22.59 -4.41
N ARG A 352 -3.78 22.45 -3.59
CA ARG A 352 -2.97 23.58 -3.09
C ARG A 352 -2.32 24.33 -4.24
N ALA A 353 -2.20 25.66 -4.07
CA ALA A 353 -1.60 26.52 -5.08
C ALA A 353 -0.10 26.22 -5.38
N ASP A 354 0.60 25.56 -4.46
CA ASP A 354 2.03 25.21 -4.53
C ASP A 354 2.26 23.73 -4.85
N SER A 355 1.22 23.00 -5.30
CA SER A 355 1.30 21.58 -5.62
C SER A 355 1.41 21.29 -7.12
N TYR A 356 1.83 20.06 -7.46
CA TYR A 356 1.82 19.55 -8.83
C TYR A 356 0.39 19.47 -9.38
N GLU A 357 -0.58 19.05 -8.58
CA GLU A 357 -1.98 18.95 -8.98
C GLU A 357 -2.53 20.31 -9.44
N ARG A 358 -2.11 21.41 -8.79
CA ARG A 358 -2.52 22.76 -9.21
C ARG A 358 -1.95 23.09 -10.59
N VAL A 359 -0.69 22.77 -10.85
CA VAL A 359 -0.06 23.04 -12.13
C VAL A 359 -0.72 22.24 -13.25
N PHE A 360 -0.98 20.95 -13.03
CA PHE A 360 -1.73 20.10 -13.98
C PHE A 360 -3.16 20.60 -14.17
N GLY A 361 -3.86 20.98 -13.10
CA GLY A 361 -5.23 21.56 -13.16
C GLY A 361 -5.31 22.84 -14.00
N GLN A 362 -4.27 23.69 -13.97
CA GLN A 362 -4.19 24.90 -14.80
C GLN A 362 -4.04 24.62 -16.31
N THR A 363 -3.74 23.38 -16.70
CA THR A 363 -3.75 23.01 -18.11
C THR A 363 -5.13 23.05 -18.74
N GLY A 364 -6.19 22.86 -17.95
CA GLY A 364 -7.58 22.72 -18.42
C GLY A 364 -7.82 21.43 -19.20
N ILE A 365 -6.93 20.44 -19.09
CA ILE A 365 -7.03 19.14 -19.76
C ILE A 365 -7.66 18.15 -18.79
N ALA A 366 -8.79 17.58 -19.18
CA ALA A 366 -9.54 16.68 -18.31
C ALA A 366 -8.79 15.40 -17.95
N ARG A 367 -8.01 14.84 -18.90
CA ARG A 367 -7.19 13.63 -18.71
C ARG A 367 -5.99 13.68 -19.63
N SER A 368 -4.81 13.36 -19.08
CA SER A 368 -3.57 13.32 -19.87
C SER A 368 -2.55 12.32 -19.35
N LEU A 369 -1.65 11.91 -20.25
CA LEU A 369 -0.41 11.21 -19.94
C LEU A 369 0.76 12.13 -20.27
N THR A 370 1.66 12.33 -19.31
CA THR A 370 2.94 13.01 -19.51
C THR A 370 4.05 11.97 -19.34
N ASP A 371 4.79 11.65 -20.43
CA ASP A 371 5.95 10.76 -20.37
C ASP A 371 7.17 11.57 -19.96
N LEU A 372 7.66 11.37 -18.76
CA LEU A 372 8.78 12.14 -18.17
C LEU A 372 10.16 11.59 -18.58
N ARG A 373 10.22 10.44 -19.27
CA ARG A 373 11.45 9.82 -19.78
C ARG A 373 11.81 10.30 -21.19
N ASP A 374 10.87 10.92 -21.92
CA ASP A 374 11.10 11.30 -23.31
C ASP A 374 12.13 12.44 -23.40
N PRO A 375 13.33 12.20 -23.99
CA PRO A 375 14.36 13.24 -24.11
C PRO A 375 13.88 14.47 -24.92
N ARG A 376 12.86 14.30 -25.77
CA ARG A 376 12.25 15.41 -26.54
C ARG A 376 11.42 16.33 -25.65
N GLN A 377 11.11 15.90 -24.43
CA GLN A 377 10.37 16.63 -23.42
C GLN A 377 11.28 17.12 -22.28
N SER A 378 12.58 17.30 -22.52
CA SER A 378 13.55 17.75 -21.50
C SER A 378 13.13 19.08 -20.85
N GLU A 379 12.52 20.00 -21.62
CA GLU A 379 12.03 21.28 -21.10
C GLU A 379 10.98 21.09 -20.00
N ILE A 380 10.03 20.15 -20.18
CA ILE A 380 9.02 19.90 -19.16
C ILE A 380 9.62 19.23 -17.92
N SER A 381 10.56 18.30 -18.11
CA SER A 381 11.26 17.66 -17.01
C SER A 381 12.07 18.69 -16.19
N GLU A 382 12.75 19.63 -16.84
CA GLU A 382 13.46 20.72 -16.16
C GLU A 382 12.50 21.65 -15.38
N LEU A 383 11.34 21.99 -15.96
CA LEU A 383 10.33 22.83 -15.32
C LEU A 383 9.66 22.14 -14.12
N LEU A 384 9.49 20.81 -14.19
CA LEU A 384 8.94 20.00 -13.11
C LEU A 384 9.99 19.53 -12.09
N ALA A 385 11.29 19.67 -12.36
CA ALA A 385 12.37 19.29 -11.43
C ALA A 385 12.43 20.17 -10.17
N LYS A 386 11.73 21.31 -10.17
CA LYS A 386 11.61 22.12 -8.96
C LYS A 386 10.70 21.41 -7.96
N PRO A 387 11.17 21.16 -6.72
CA PRO A 387 10.35 20.50 -5.70
C PRO A 387 9.02 21.23 -5.49
N ARG A 388 7.93 20.47 -5.46
CA ARG A 388 6.57 20.93 -5.17
C ARG A 388 5.88 19.92 -4.27
N LEU A 389 4.77 20.34 -3.69
CA LEU A 389 3.90 19.43 -2.95
C LEU A 389 3.17 18.49 -3.91
N GLU A 390 3.05 17.23 -3.51
CA GLU A 390 2.25 16.20 -4.14
C GLU A 390 1.19 15.72 -3.16
N ARG A 391 -0.06 15.56 -3.63
CA ARG A 391 -1.18 15.07 -2.80
C ARG A 391 -1.06 13.57 -2.57
N ALA A 392 -1.29 13.15 -1.32
CA ALA A 392 -1.34 11.76 -0.92
C ALA A 392 -2.48 11.53 0.09
N ILE A 393 -3.62 11.04 -0.39
CA ILE A 393 -4.77 10.70 0.44
C ILE A 393 -4.78 9.17 0.63
N GLY A 394 -4.51 8.72 1.85
CA GLY A 394 -4.58 7.30 2.23
C GLY A 394 -6.02 6.84 2.51
N VAL A 395 -6.14 5.82 3.36
CA VAL A 395 -7.46 5.27 3.77
C VAL A 395 -8.22 6.17 4.72
N VAL A 396 -7.53 7.09 5.40
CA VAL A 396 -8.11 8.15 6.23
C VAL A 396 -7.96 9.48 5.52
N TYR A 397 -9.05 10.23 5.40
CA TYR A 397 -9.03 11.55 4.81
C TYR A 397 -9.71 12.55 5.73
N ARG A 398 -9.01 13.65 6.03
CA ARG A 398 -9.49 14.74 6.88
C ARG A 398 -9.36 16.06 6.11
N PRO A 399 -10.42 16.51 5.41
CA PRO A 399 -10.39 17.74 4.61
C PRO A 399 -9.94 18.97 5.40
N ASP A 400 -10.34 19.10 6.66
CA ASP A 400 -9.99 20.24 7.51
C ASP A 400 -8.50 20.38 7.78
N THR A 401 -7.73 19.28 7.71
CA THR A 401 -6.28 19.24 7.93
C THR A 401 -5.50 18.85 6.68
N GLU A 402 -6.13 18.74 5.52
CA GLU A 402 -5.52 18.24 4.28
C GLU A 402 -4.19 18.91 3.98
N PHE A 403 -4.09 20.22 4.14
CA PHE A 403 -2.87 20.98 3.85
C PHE A 403 -1.64 20.55 4.66
N TYR A 404 -1.82 19.92 5.80
CA TYR A 404 -0.75 19.52 6.70
C TYR A 404 -0.55 18.02 6.77
N SER A 405 -1.56 17.25 6.38
CA SER A 405 -1.57 15.79 6.60
C SER A 405 -1.58 14.96 5.31
N HIS A 406 -1.88 15.58 4.15
CA HIS A 406 -2.08 14.85 2.90
C HIS A 406 -1.26 15.42 1.73
N TYR A 407 -0.14 16.08 2.03
CA TYR A 407 0.84 16.55 1.05
C TYR A 407 2.26 16.32 1.54
N PHE A 408 3.16 16.00 0.63
CA PHE A 408 4.60 15.93 0.87
C PHE A 408 5.35 16.55 -0.31
N GLU A 409 6.59 17.00 -0.09
CA GLU A 409 7.43 17.54 -1.16
C GLU A 409 8.01 16.40 -2.01
N ALA A 410 8.04 16.59 -3.32
CA ALA A 410 8.58 15.66 -4.29
C ALA A 410 9.21 16.38 -5.48
N VAL A 411 10.06 15.67 -6.24
CA VAL A 411 10.61 16.05 -7.54
C VAL A 411 10.01 15.12 -8.58
N LEU A 412 8.91 15.52 -9.19
CA LEU A 412 8.05 14.65 -10.01
C LEU A 412 8.79 13.85 -11.10
N PRO A 413 9.69 14.44 -11.93
CA PRO A 413 10.39 13.70 -12.98
C PRO A 413 11.48 12.74 -12.45
N GLU A 414 11.90 12.86 -11.19
CA GLU A 414 12.80 11.92 -10.53
C GLU A 414 12.02 10.82 -9.78
N GLN A 415 10.75 11.11 -9.46
CA GLN A 415 9.86 10.21 -8.74
C GLN A 415 9.16 9.22 -9.67
N PHE A 416 8.71 9.66 -10.86
CA PHE A 416 7.96 8.85 -11.82
C PHE A 416 8.55 8.90 -13.23
N ASP A 417 8.40 7.80 -13.96
CA ASP A 417 8.71 7.72 -15.39
C ASP A 417 7.60 8.34 -16.27
N ALA A 418 6.36 8.34 -15.74
CA ALA A 418 5.22 8.99 -16.38
C ALA A 418 4.17 9.39 -15.34
N TYR A 419 3.38 10.41 -15.67
CA TYR A 419 2.31 10.91 -14.80
C TYR A 419 0.98 10.93 -15.53
N VAL A 420 -0.02 10.25 -14.95
CA VAL A 420 -1.40 10.19 -15.45
C VAL A 420 -2.25 11.18 -14.66
N TRP A 421 -2.88 12.08 -15.36
CA TRP A 421 -3.68 13.15 -14.79
C TRP A 421 -5.18 12.98 -15.03
N PHE A 422 -5.96 13.23 -13.99
CA PHE A 422 -7.42 13.39 -14.03
C PHE A 422 -7.80 14.70 -13.34
N GLU A 423 -8.44 15.63 -14.05
CA GLU A 423 -8.87 16.91 -13.46
C GLU A 423 -9.91 16.69 -12.36
N GLU A 424 -10.85 15.78 -12.57
CA GLU A 424 -11.90 15.45 -11.63
C GLU A 424 -12.11 13.94 -11.55
N THR A 425 -12.20 13.42 -10.32
CA THR A 425 -12.33 12.00 -10.03
C THR A 425 -13.55 11.68 -9.17
N ARG A 426 -13.93 10.40 -9.16
CA ARG A 426 -15.09 9.88 -8.41
C ARG A 426 -14.64 8.80 -7.44
N ALA A 427 -15.33 8.76 -6.28
CA ALA A 427 -15.17 7.67 -5.33
C ALA A 427 -15.54 6.32 -5.94
N VAL A 428 -14.87 5.24 -5.51
CA VAL A 428 -15.23 3.87 -5.90
C VAL A 428 -16.67 3.53 -5.53
N THR A 429 -17.27 2.68 -6.34
CA THR A 429 -18.61 2.17 -6.12
C THR A 429 -18.54 0.97 -5.16
N ARG A 430 -19.18 1.09 -4.00
CA ARG A 430 -19.23 -0.02 -3.04
C ARG A 430 -19.82 -1.25 -3.71
N SER A 431 -19.15 -2.39 -3.63
CA SER A 431 -19.65 -3.66 -4.16
C SER A 431 -21.02 -3.98 -3.53
N ARG A 432 -22.04 -4.18 -4.37
CA ARG A 432 -23.36 -4.55 -3.90
C ARG A 432 -23.25 -5.95 -3.28
N ARG A 433 -23.81 -6.13 -2.08
CA ARG A 433 -23.97 -7.46 -1.49
C ARG A 433 -24.61 -8.36 -2.55
N CYS A 434 -23.94 -9.41 -2.95
CA CYS A 434 -24.55 -10.47 -3.74
C CYS A 434 -25.66 -11.06 -2.87
N GLY A 435 -26.90 -10.61 -3.11
CA GLY A 435 -28.05 -11.15 -2.40
C GLY A 435 -28.08 -12.64 -2.66
N ARG A 436 -27.88 -13.46 -1.62
CA ARG A 436 -28.20 -14.89 -1.70
C ARG A 436 -29.63 -14.98 -2.23
N MET A 437 -29.80 -15.46 -3.46
CA MET A 437 -31.10 -15.79 -3.97
C MET A 437 -31.82 -16.62 -2.90
N ALA A 438 -32.94 -16.06 -2.46
CA ALA A 438 -33.84 -16.69 -1.53
C ALA A 438 -34.28 -18.06 -2.06
N CYS A 439 -33.69 -19.11 -1.54
CA CYS A 439 -34.22 -20.46 -1.64
C CYS A 439 -33.90 -21.26 -0.38
N ARG A 440 -34.50 -20.84 0.73
CA ARG A 440 -34.88 -21.76 1.81
C ARG A 440 -36.05 -21.17 2.57
N ARG A 441 -37.21 -21.83 2.46
CA ARG A 441 -38.40 -21.62 3.30
C ARG A 441 -38.01 -21.76 4.78
N PRO A 442 -38.53 -20.93 5.67
CA PRO A 442 -38.29 -21.08 7.09
C PRO A 442 -39.02 -22.32 7.61
N ILE A 443 -38.27 -23.25 8.20
CA ILE A 443 -38.82 -24.26 9.06
C ILE A 443 -39.25 -23.54 10.33
N ARG A 444 -40.57 -23.51 10.60
CA ARG A 444 -41.13 -23.11 11.88
C ARG A 444 -40.75 -24.17 12.92
N LEU A 445 -39.98 -23.78 13.91
CA LEU A 445 -39.96 -24.49 15.21
C LEU A 445 -40.61 -23.57 16.22
N ALA A 446 -41.77 -24.01 16.67
CA ALA A 446 -42.46 -23.45 17.81
C ALA A 446 -41.75 -23.87 19.10
N SER A 447 -41.47 -22.94 20.00
CA SER A 447 -41.43 -23.19 21.42
C SER A 447 -41.70 -21.91 22.19
N ASP A 448 -42.89 -21.82 22.73
CA ASP A 448 -43.30 -20.89 23.77
C ASP A 448 -42.45 -21.07 25.03
N ARG A 449 -41.97 -19.97 25.61
CA ARG A 449 -41.88 -19.71 27.05
C ARG A 449 -41.65 -18.22 27.33
N PRO A 450 -42.30 -17.70 28.40
CA PRO A 450 -42.39 -16.25 28.65
C PRO A 450 -41.17 -15.66 29.41
N PRO A 451 -41.04 -14.33 29.49
CA PRO A 451 -39.86 -13.64 30.01
C PRO A 451 -39.88 -13.55 31.54
N VAL A 452 -38.70 -13.81 32.14
CA VAL A 452 -38.45 -13.52 33.56
C VAL A 452 -37.88 -12.10 33.68
N ARG A 453 -38.54 -11.27 34.48
CA ARG A 453 -38.10 -9.93 34.93
C ARG A 453 -37.05 -10.07 36.02
N GLY A 454 -36.07 -9.20 36.00
CA GLY A 454 -35.14 -8.94 37.11
C GLY A 454 -34.04 -7.99 36.67
N GLY A 455 -34.13 -6.75 36.99
CA GLY A 455 -33.53 -6.08 38.11
C GLY A 455 -32.32 -5.27 37.67
N ALA A 456 -32.52 -3.98 37.38
CA ALA A 456 -31.47 -3.01 37.17
C ALA A 456 -30.65 -2.78 38.47
N THR A 457 -29.33 -2.75 38.37
CA THR A 457 -28.50 -2.00 39.32
C THR A 457 -27.39 -1.27 38.57
N SER A 458 -27.55 0.03 38.57
CA SER A 458 -26.63 1.06 38.13
C SER A 458 -25.36 1.05 38.97
N PHE A 459 -24.20 1.09 38.33
CA PHE A 459 -22.97 1.61 38.95
C PHE A 459 -22.36 2.64 38.00
N ILE A 460 -22.57 3.91 38.37
CA ILE A 460 -21.83 5.05 37.85
C ILE A 460 -20.53 5.12 38.67
N ALA A 461 -19.40 5.04 38.02
CA ALA A 461 -18.14 5.51 38.57
C ALA A 461 -17.51 6.46 37.57
N ALA A 462 -17.59 7.73 37.88
CA ALA A 462 -16.90 8.81 37.22
C ALA A 462 -15.39 8.69 37.47
N ILE A 463 -14.61 8.71 36.41
CA ILE A 463 -13.20 9.13 36.49
C ILE A 463 -13.01 10.23 35.43
N GLN A 464 -12.98 11.46 35.93
CA GLN A 464 -12.40 12.60 35.24
C GLN A 464 -10.88 12.45 35.27
N GLY A 465 -10.26 12.57 34.09
CA GLY A 465 -8.82 12.61 33.95
C GLY A 465 -8.47 12.97 32.52
N SER A 466 -8.40 14.27 32.28
CA SER A 466 -7.98 14.87 31.02
C SER A 466 -6.54 14.52 30.65
N SER A 467 -6.34 14.01 29.43
CA SER A 467 -5.15 14.32 28.65
C SER A 467 -5.50 14.13 27.16
N GLU A 468 -5.67 15.24 26.47
CA GLU A 468 -5.78 15.29 25.02
C GLU A 468 -4.49 14.77 24.40
N THR A 469 -4.55 13.61 23.80
CA THR A 469 -3.47 13.09 22.96
C THR A 469 -3.84 13.40 21.52
N SER A 470 -3.24 14.44 20.94
CA SER A 470 -3.39 14.69 19.52
C SER A 470 -2.50 13.73 18.75
N PHE A 471 -3.10 12.97 17.85
CA PHE A 471 -2.40 12.08 16.91
C PHE A 471 -2.11 12.83 15.62
N LYS A 472 -0.85 12.84 15.19
CA LYS A 472 -0.49 13.25 13.84
C LYS A 472 -0.29 11.99 13.00
N TYR A 473 -0.95 11.93 11.86
CA TYR A 473 -0.78 10.86 10.88
C TYR A 473 0.27 11.27 9.85
N SER A 474 1.13 10.33 9.45
CA SER A 474 1.98 10.49 8.28
C SER A 474 1.12 10.37 7.00
N ALA A 475 1.65 10.80 5.86
CA ALA A 475 1.01 10.68 4.54
C ALA A 475 0.60 9.22 4.19
N SER A 476 1.10 8.24 4.92
CA SER A 476 0.78 6.80 4.80
C SER A 476 -0.45 6.35 5.59
N GLY A 477 -1.15 7.23 6.30
CA GLY A 477 -2.33 6.86 7.10
C GLY A 477 -2.01 6.15 8.41
N GLN A 478 -0.75 6.18 8.90
CA GLN A 478 -0.35 5.61 10.17
C GLN A 478 -0.36 6.67 11.28
N ALA A 479 -0.83 6.29 12.47
CA ALA A 479 -0.87 7.17 13.62
C ALA A 479 0.54 7.41 14.21
N LEU A 480 1.02 8.66 14.17
CA LEU A 480 2.24 9.08 14.85
C LEU A 480 1.88 9.68 16.20
N ALA A 481 2.24 9.02 17.29
CA ALA A 481 2.14 9.59 18.63
C ALA A 481 3.36 10.48 18.91
N VAL A 482 3.20 11.79 18.74
CA VAL A 482 4.23 12.74 19.18
C VAL A 482 3.90 13.21 20.59
N ARG A 483 4.64 12.72 21.58
CA ARG A 483 4.63 13.29 22.94
C ARG A 483 5.44 14.58 22.92
N VAL A 484 4.79 15.72 22.98
CA VAL A 484 5.45 16.99 23.32
C VAL A 484 5.59 17.02 24.85
N CYS A 485 6.77 16.69 25.35
CA CYS A 485 7.13 17.01 26.74
C CYS A 485 7.50 18.50 26.82
N THR A 486 6.58 19.31 27.27
CA THR A 486 6.91 20.65 27.77
C THR A 486 7.48 20.50 29.17
N LEU A 487 8.80 20.63 29.30
CA LEU A 487 9.44 20.86 30.58
C LEU A 487 9.33 22.36 30.93
N PRO A 488 9.00 22.73 32.17
CA PRO A 488 9.03 24.12 32.60
C PRO A 488 10.47 24.60 32.67
N ILE A 489 10.73 25.77 32.08
CA ILE A 489 11.98 26.49 32.19
C ILE A 489 11.94 27.26 33.50
N GLU A 490 12.79 26.91 34.45
CA GLU A 490 13.21 27.82 35.50
C GLU A 490 14.67 28.23 35.31
N PRO A 491 15.04 29.49 35.59
CA PRO A 491 16.35 30.03 35.28
C PRO A 491 17.25 29.99 36.50
N SER A 492 18.48 29.54 36.37
CA SER A 492 19.65 30.23 36.95
C SER A 492 20.94 29.42 36.95
N ALA A 493 21.99 30.18 36.74
CA ALA A 493 23.38 30.09 37.21
C ALA A 493 24.41 29.37 36.32
N SER A 494 25.10 30.25 35.59
CA SER A 494 26.55 30.40 35.36
C SER A 494 27.52 29.33 35.84
N ALA A 495 28.45 29.04 34.98
CA ALA A 495 29.91 28.99 35.11
C ALA A 495 30.62 27.68 34.75
N ASN A 496 31.53 27.85 33.86
CA ASN A 496 32.89 27.36 33.71
C ASN A 496 33.25 26.34 32.66
N LEU A 497 34.01 26.90 31.75
CA LEU A 497 35.00 26.36 30.83
C LEU A 497 35.78 25.13 31.35
N ALA A 498 35.99 24.16 30.46
CA ALA A 498 37.33 23.64 30.17
C ALA A 498 37.40 22.94 28.83
N ARG A 499 38.34 23.35 28.07
CA ARG A 499 38.84 22.83 26.77
C ARG A 499 39.26 21.36 26.89
N LEU A 500 39.15 20.60 25.83
CA LEU A 500 40.24 19.81 25.24
C LEU A 500 39.91 19.38 23.80
N SER A 501 40.85 19.66 22.97
CA SER A 501 40.94 19.46 21.53
C SER A 501 41.64 18.11 21.22
N PRO A 502 41.98 17.74 19.97
CA PRO A 502 41.52 16.55 19.27
C PRO A 502 42.65 15.52 19.11
N PHE A 503 42.30 14.30 18.75
CA PHE A 503 43.29 13.38 18.16
C PHE A 503 42.81 12.84 16.83
N ALA A 504 43.71 13.01 15.88
CA ALA A 504 43.66 12.63 14.50
C ALA A 504 44.27 11.22 14.29
N VAL A 505 43.92 10.64 13.16
CA VAL A 505 44.71 9.75 12.29
C VAL A 505 44.85 8.27 12.69
N SER A 506 44.39 7.35 11.84
CA SER A 506 45.29 6.59 10.98
C SER A 506 44.53 5.65 10.03
N THR A 507 44.75 5.86 8.76
CA THR A 507 44.58 4.93 7.64
C THR A 507 45.44 3.69 7.81
N LYS A 508 44.91 2.50 7.51
CA LYS A 508 45.68 1.40 6.92
C LYS A 508 44.80 0.53 6.02
N GLU A 509 45.15 0.56 4.75
CA GLU A 509 44.88 -0.48 3.77
C GLU A 509 45.39 -1.84 4.24
N THR A 510 44.69 -2.90 3.95
CA THR A 510 45.32 -4.14 3.39
C THR A 510 44.28 -5.02 2.72
N ARG A 511 44.67 -5.48 1.58
CA ARG A 511 44.12 -6.37 0.57
C ARG A 511 43.78 -7.79 1.04
N SER A 512 42.88 -8.38 0.25
CA SER A 512 42.85 -9.77 -0.27
C SER A 512 42.51 -10.93 0.71
N PHE A 513 41.37 -11.53 0.57
CA PHE A 513 41.10 -12.78 -0.19
C PHE A 513 39.62 -12.86 -0.51
#